data_bd2e7c51db10cacf06799ccb54cb6cfd
#
_entry.id   bd2e7c51db10cacf06799ccb54cb6cfd
#
_cell.length_a   1.000
_cell.length_b   1.000
_cell.length_c   1.000
_cell.angle_alpha   90.00
_cell.angle_beta   90.00
_cell.angle_gamma   90.00
#
_symmetry.space_group_name_H-M   'P 1'
#
loop_
_entity.id
_entity.type
_entity.pdbx_description
1 polymer ?
#
loop_
_entity_poly.entity_id
_entity_poly.type
_entity_poly.pdbx_seq_one_letter_code
_entity_poly.pdbx_strand_id
1 'polypeptide(L)'
;MSKIIIIGGGIAGLSAGIYARKAGFETTIYEKNGVPGGNCSGWNRNGYHIDNCIHWMTGTREGSTQNRIWHEVGALTDSMNLIKRDSFYVSEWNGQQIALWRDVERTRQEMLAISPEDEKEINCFIDYVRLADTVLTSRQEPKELLHTIDEMTFSLTHAEMAKAFIQYIGLNLEELAMKFKHPLLQHIFLDFMAKEYEAYWLLLAYSFFVSGNGDLPEGGSMGVVHHMTETYRSLGGKLELNTPVEQILINKEKLSIEPPIDKNTLKTKKLKKLIARNADGVRLYNGKTVSADYIICACDINYTFRQLLKKSYIPKSIKKVYSNKKDYPLYSSFQVAFSVDGLLDE
;
A
#
# COMPACT_ATOMS: atom_id res chain seq x y z
N MET A 1 4.67 -16.96 -26.85
CA MET A 1 4.79 -16.07 -25.68
C MET A 1 3.49 -16.16 -24.93
N SER A 2 3.52 -16.49 -23.65
CA SER A 2 2.27 -16.61 -22.87
C SER A 2 1.66 -15.23 -22.61
N LYS A 3 0.31 -15.21 -22.58
CA LYS A 3 -0.50 -13.99 -22.46
C LYS A 3 -1.05 -13.84 -21.06
N ILE A 4 -0.92 -12.64 -20.51
CA ILE A 4 -1.50 -12.25 -19.23
C ILE A 4 -2.51 -11.12 -19.44
N ILE A 5 -3.73 -11.31 -18.95
CA ILE A 5 -4.70 -10.23 -18.79
C ILE A 5 -4.63 -9.71 -17.35
N ILE A 6 -4.54 -8.39 -17.22
CA ILE A 6 -4.56 -7.70 -15.92
C ILE A 6 -5.83 -6.87 -15.85
N ILE A 7 -6.62 -7.07 -14.80
CA ILE A 7 -7.89 -6.36 -14.59
C ILE A 7 -7.66 -5.25 -13.56
N GLY A 8 -7.69 -4.01 -14.02
CA GLY A 8 -7.44 -2.80 -13.24
C GLY A 8 -6.10 -2.16 -13.55
N GLY A 9 -6.12 -0.88 -13.96
CA GLY A 9 -4.97 -0.07 -14.32
C GLY A 9 -4.46 0.83 -13.18
N GLY A 10 -4.66 0.44 -11.91
CA GLY A 10 -4.07 1.09 -10.75
C GLY A 10 -2.58 0.75 -10.59
N ILE A 11 -1.94 1.29 -9.56
CA ILE A 11 -0.51 1.06 -9.26
C ILE A 11 -0.17 -0.43 -9.24
N ALA A 12 -0.99 -1.26 -8.61
CA ALA A 12 -0.78 -2.71 -8.56
C ALA A 12 -0.83 -3.36 -9.94
N GLY A 13 -1.78 -2.97 -10.80
CA GLY A 13 -1.91 -3.49 -12.16
C GLY A 13 -0.79 -3.04 -13.07
N LEU A 14 -0.39 -1.78 -12.99
CA LEU A 14 0.75 -1.23 -13.73
C LEU A 14 2.05 -1.94 -13.31
N SER A 15 2.30 -2.10 -12.01
CA SER A 15 3.48 -2.82 -11.50
C SER A 15 3.50 -4.27 -11.99
N ALA A 16 2.39 -5.00 -11.85
CA ALA A 16 2.27 -6.37 -12.34
C ALA A 16 2.53 -6.47 -13.84
N GLY A 17 1.99 -5.52 -14.61
CA GLY A 17 2.18 -5.45 -16.05
C GLY A 17 3.63 -5.21 -16.45
N ILE A 18 4.30 -4.28 -15.77
CA ILE A 18 5.72 -3.94 -16.01
C ILE A 18 6.61 -5.16 -15.74
N TYR A 19 6.47 -5.78 -14.56
CA TYR A 19 7.26 -6.96 -14.23
C TYR A 19 6.96 -8.16 -15.15
N ALA A 20 5.70 -8.36 -15.52
CA ALA A 20 5.34 -9.40 -16.47
C ALA A 20 5.95 -9.15 -17.87
N ARG A 21 5.98 -7.89 -18.34
CA ARG A 21 6.67 -7.52 -19.59
C ARG A 21 8.16 -7.78 -19.51
N LYS A 22 8.80 -7.36 -18.41
CA LYS A 22 10.24 -7.64 -18.16
C LYS A 22 10.54 -9.15 -18.14
N ALA A 23 9.59 -9.96 -17.63
CA ALA A 23 9.70 -11.42 -17.63
C ALA A 23 9.34 -12.08 -18.98
N GLY A 24 9.05 -11.32 -20.04
CA GLY A 24 8.82 -11.82 -21.38
C GLY A 24 7.37 -12.25 -21.69
N PHE A 25 6.39 -11.91 -20.85
CA PHE A 25 4.98 -12.18 -21.14
C PHE A 25 4.37 -11.11 -22.06
N GLU A 26 3.41 -11.51 -22.90
CA GLU A 26 2.52 -10.54 -23.55
C GLU A 26 1.44 -10.10 -22.55
N THR A 27 1.29 -8.79 -22.31
CA THR A 27 0.35 -8.30 -21.31
C THR A 27 -0.63 -7.28 -21.87
N THR A 28 -1.88 -7.36 -21.40
CA THR A 28 -2.91 -6.35 -21.65
C THR A 28 -3.59 -5.99 -20.31
N ILE A 29 -3.55 -4.70 -19.95
CA ILE A 29 -4.29 -4.17 -18.83
C ILE A 29 -5.63 -3.64 -19.35
N TYR A 30 -6.73 -4.08 -18.73
CA TYR A 30 -8.07 -3.53 -18.95
C TYR A 30 -8.46 -2.65 -17.77
N GLU A 31 -8.66 -1.36 -18.03
CA GLU A 31 -9.09 -0.35 -17.06
C GLU A 31 -10.49 0.17 -17.43
N LYS A 32 -11.38 0.21 -16.45
CA LYS A 32 -12.77 0.66 -16.64
C LYS A 32 -12.90 2.16 -16.86
N ASN A 33 -11.96 2.95 -16.30
CA ASN A 33 -11.95 4.40 -16.38
C ASN A 33 -11.18 4.90 -17.62
N GLY A 34 -11.40 6.17 -17.97
CA GLY A 34 -10.67 6.84 -19.05
C GLY A 34 -9.23 7.22 -18.71
N VAL A 35 -8.80 7.02 -17.45
CA VAL A 35 -7.45 7.28 -16.96
C VAL A 35 -6.98 6.13 -16.08
N PRO A 36 -5.69 5.75 -16.11
CA PRO A 36 -5.12 4.79 -15.20
C PRO A 36 -4.86 5.42 -13.82
N GLY A 37 -4.39 4.62 -12.86
CA GLY A 37 -3.97 5.04 -11.53
C GLY A 37 -4.83 4.49 -10.39
N GLY A 38 -6.09 4.18 -10.66
CA GLY A 38 -7.00 3.70 -9.62
C GLY A 38 -7.22 4.75 -8.54
N ASN A 39 -6.88 4.45 -7.28
CA ASN A 39 -6.95 5.41 -6.17
C ASN A 39 -5.80 6.42 -6.20
N CYS A 40 -4.66 6.09 -6.82
CA CYS A 40 -3.56 7.02 -7.03
C CYS A 40 -3.93 7.95 -8.19
N SER A 41 -4.68 9.00 -7.90
CA SER A 41 -5.28 9.89 -8.88
C SER A 41 -5.34 11.33 -8.38
N GLY A 42 -5.51 12.24 -9.30
CA GLY A 42 -5.74 13.66 -9.09
C GLY A 42 -6.51 14.22 -10.27
N TRP A 43 -6.89 15.47 -10.21
CA TRP A 43 -7.56 16.16 -11.30
C TRP A 43 -7.26 17.66 -11.29
N ASN A 44 -7.44 18.29 -12.43
CA ASN A 44 -7.33 19.74 -12.55
C ASN A 44 -8.71 20.38 -12.53
N ARG A 45 -8.88 21.46 -11.76
CA ARG A 45 -10.10 22.25 -11.69
C ARG A 45 -9.77 23.73 -11.53
N ASN A 46 -10.31 24.57 -12.41
CA ASN A 46 -10.13 26.02 -12.35
C ASN A 46 -8.67 26.48 -12.25
N GLY A 47 -7.75 25.79 -12.94
CA GLY A 47 -6.32 26.11 -12.92
C GLY A 47 -5.54 25.49 -11.74
N TYR A 48 -6.22 24.86 -10.79
CA TYR A 48 -5.59 24.17 -9.65
C TYR A 48 -5.48 22.68 -9.92
N HIS A 49 -4.36 22.11 -9.48
CA HIS A 49 -4.17 20.66 -9.43
C HIS A 49 -4.57 20.15 -8.05
N ILE A 50 -5.49 19.20 -8.00
CA ILE A 50 -5.96 18.57 -6.75
C ILE A 50 -5.46 17.14 -6.74
N ASP A 51 -4.52 16.82 -5.85
CA ASP A 51 -4.07 15.45 -5.61
C ASP A 51 -5.00 14.76 -4.61
N ASN A 52 -5.37 13.50 -4.89
CA ASN A 52 -6.31 12.75 -4.06
C ASN A 52 -5.65 11.62 -3.26
N CYS A 53 -4.35 11.36 -3.45
CA CYS A 53 -3.75 10.16 -2.88
C CYS A 53 -2.40 10.40 -2.23
N ILE A 54 -1.40 10.94 -2.93
CA ILE A 54 -0.04 11.01 -2.41
C ILE A 54 0.13 12.24 -1.53
N HIS A 55 0.11 12.04 -0.21
CA HIS A 55 0.49 13.04 0.79
C HIS A 55 1.97 12.93 1.16
N TRP A 56 2.53 11.73 1.09
CA TRP A 56 3.94 11.36 1.12
C TRP A 56 4.10 10.01 0.42
N MET A 57 5.29 9.73 -0.10
CA MET A 57 5.59 8.47 -0.79
C MET A 57 6.70 7.72 -0.05
N THR A 58 6.35 6.60 0.56
CA THR A 58 7.34 5.70 1.16
C THR A 58 8.22 5.09 0.07
N GLY A 59 9.53 5.07 0.29
CA GLY A 59 10.49 4.54 -0.69
C GLY A 59 11.22 5.62 -1.48
N THR A 60 11.20 6.88 -1.02
CA THR A 60 11.92 7.98 -1.68
C THR A 60 13.40 8.03 -1.31
N ARG A 61 13.81 7.38 -0.21
CA ARG A 61 15.20 7.34 0.21
C ARG A 61 16.04 6.47 -0.73
N GLU A 62 17.06 7.07 -1.34
CA GLU A 62 18.02 6.37 -2.18
C GLU A 62 18.65 5.16 -1.47
N GLY A 63 18.89 4.08 -2.23
CA GLY A 63 19.49 2.84 -1.73
C GLY A 63 18.55 1.96 -0.92
N SER A 64 17.31 2.38 -0.63
CA SER A 64 16.31 1.51 -0.02
C SER A 64 15.71 0.52 -1.05
N THR A 65 15.25 -0.64 -0.57
CA THR A 65 14.59 -1.64 -1.44
C THR A 65 13.37 -1.07 -2.14
N GLN A 66 12.57 -0.28 -1.42
CA GLN A 66 11.39 0.37 -1.98
C GLN A 66 11.76 1.38 -3.07
N ASN A 67 12.85 2.15 -2.88
CA ASN A 67 13.33 3.09 -3.88
C ASN A 67 13.70 2.37 -5.17
N ARG A 68 14.46 1.28 -5.07
CA ARG A 68 14.81 0.43 -6.22
C ARG A 68 13.55 -0.06 -6.95
N ILE A 69 12.54 -0.57 -6.22
CA ILE A 69 11.29 -1.04 -6.81
C ILE A 69 10.57 0.09 -7.55
N TRP A 70 10.50 1.30 -6.97
CA TRP A 70 9.88 2.44 -7.62
C TRP A 70 10.58 2.86 -8.91
N HIS A 71 11.93 2.82 -8.94
CA HIS A 71 12.69 3.03 -10.17
C HIS A 71 12.46 1.91 -11.19
N GLU A 72 12.44 0.64 -10.75
CA GLU A 72 12.18 -0.51 -11.63
C GLU A 72 10.83 -0.45 -12.34
N VAL A 73 9.81 0.09 -11.68
CA VAL A 73 8.47 0.26 -12.26
C VAL A 73 8.24 1.65 -12.86
N GLY A 74 9.25 2.52 -12.84
CA GLY A 74 9.20 3.87 -13.39
C GLY A 74 8.35 4.85 -12.58
N ALA A 75 7.96 4.52 -11.37
CA ALA A 75 7.22 5.42 -10.47
C ALA A 75 8.08 6.60 -10.01
N LEU A 76 9.38 6.36 -9.79
CA LEU A 76 10.41 7.37 -9.61
C LEU A 76 11.40 7.31 -10.78
N THR A 77 11.92 8.47 -11.16
CA THR A 77 12.95 8.61 -12.18
C THR A 77 14.07 9.52 -11.68
N ASP A 78 15.27 9.39 -12.23
CA ASP A 78 16.43 10.23 -11.83
C ASP A 78 16.20 11.72 -12.11
N SER A 79 15.28 12.06 -13.01
CA SER A 79 14.92 13.43 -13.34
C SER A 79 13.77 14.00 -12.48
N MET A 80 13.13 13.15 -11.67
CA MET A 80 12.01 13.59 -10.83
C MET A 80 12.52 14.30 -9.59
N ASN A 81 12.06 15.51 -9.35
CA ASN A 81 12.33 16.23 -8.12
C ASN A 81 11.49 15.67 -6.95
N LEU A 82 12.12 15.55 -5.78
CA LEU A 82 11.46 15.18 -4.54
C LEU A 82 11.33 16.40 -3.64
N ILE A 83 10.10 16.78 -3.35
CA ILE A 83 9.78 17.90 -2.47
C ILE A 83 9.95 17.42 -1.03
N LYS A 84 10.90 18.03 -0.32
CA LYS A 84 11.22 17.75 1.09
C LYS A 84 10.54 18.80 1.95
N ARG A 85 9.67 18.36 2.84
CA ARG A 85 9.04 19.22 3.83
C ARG A 85 9.79 19.13 5.16
N ASP A 86 9.76 20.20 5.94
CA ASP A 86 10.39 20.25 7.28
C ASP A 86 9.50 19.60 8.34
N SER A 87 8.17 19.71 8.21
CA SER A 87 7.20 19.09 9.10
C SER A 87 6.42 17.97 8.41
N PHE A 88 6.17 16.89 9.14
CA PHE A 88 5.28 15.80 8.73
C PHE A 88 3.82 16.20 8.94
N TYR A 89 3.52 16.71 10.10
CA TYR A 89 2.19 17.11 10.52
C TYR A 89 2.26 18.24 11.55
N VAL A 90 1.33 19.17 11.48
CA VAL A 90 1.16 20.26 12.42
C VAL A 90 -0.24 20.19 13.01
N SER A 91 -0.36 20.23 14.32
CA SER A 91 -1.64 20.31 15.04
C SER A 91 -1.75 21.63 15.77
N GLU A 92 -2.95 22.21 15.77
CA GLU A 92 -3.27 23.43 16.50
C GLU A 92 -4.42 23.18 17.47
N TRP A 93 -4.24 23.62 18.70
CA TRP A 93 -5.26 23.54 19.72
C TRP A 93 -5.22 24.78 20.63
N ASN A 94 -6.33 25.49 20.76
CA ASN A 94 -6.46 26.71 21.56
C ASN A 94 -5.41 27.79 21.25
N GLY A 95 -5.07 27.98 19.96
CA GLY A 95 -4.09 28.96 19.51
C GLY A 95 -2.63 28.58 19.80
N GLN A 96 -2.37 27.38 20.23
CA GLN A 96 -1.02 26.81 20.35
C GLN A 96 -0.81 25.76 19.28
N GLN A 97 0.38 25.71 18.71
CA GLN A 97 0.75 24.74 17.68
C GLN A 97 1.85 23.81 18.18
N ILE A 98 1.87 22.62 17.64
CA ILE A 98 2.93 21.61 17.77
C ILE A 98 3.13 20.90 16.45
N ALA A 99 4.36 20.54 16.12
CA ALA A 99 4.65 19.84 14.88
C ALA A 99 5.48 18.56 15.10
N LEU A 100 5.23 17.58 14.25
CA LEU A 100 6.12 16.43 14.05
C LEU A 100 7.15 16.82 12.99
N TRP A 101 8.32 17.26 13.42
CA TRP A 101 9.39 17.76 12.55
C TRP A 101 10.18 16.62 11.92
N ARG A 102 10.82 16.88 10.77
CA ARG A 102 11.82 15.99 10.20
C ARG A 102 13.01 15.81 11.12
N ASP A 103 13.43 16.89 11.79
CA ASP A 103 14.34 16.79 12.92
C ASP A 103 13.58 16.30 14.16
N VAL A 104 13.72 15.02 14.42
CA VAL A 104 13.02 14.35 15.54
C VAL A 104 13.45 14.89 16.89
N GLU A 105 14.66 15.45 17.01
CA GLU A 105 15.12 16.08 18.26
C GLU A 105 14.42 17.41 18.51
N ARG A 106 14.14 18.18 17.46
CA ARG A 106 13.29 19.37 17.55
C ARG A 106 11.88 19.01 18.05
N THR A 107 11.29 17.93 17.51
CA THR A 107 9.99 17.42 18.01
C THR A 107 10.05 17.09 19.49
N ARG A 108 11.10 16.41 19.94
CA ARG A 108 11.29 16.07 21.36
C ARG A 108 11.35 17.31 22.23
N GLN A 109 12.14 18.31 21.84
CA GLN A 109 12.32 19.55 22.58
C GLN A 109 11.02 20.35 22.69
N GLU A 110 10.25 20.46 21.60
CA GLU A 110 8.95 21.14 21.60
C GLU A 110 7.94 20.41 22.50
N MET A 111 7.87 19.09 22.42
CA MET A 111 6.98 18.30 23.30
C MET A 111 7.35 18.45 24.76
N LEU A 112 8.64 18.44 25.12
CA LEU A 112 9.12 18.65 26.49
C LEU A 112 8.88 20.08 26.99
N ALA A 113 8.97 21.09 26.13
CA ALA A 113 8.66 22.47 26.48
C ALA A 113 7.17 22.65 26.79
N ILE A 114 6.29 21.91 26.13
CA ILE A 114 4.84 21.92 26.35
C ILE A 114 4.45 21.12 27.60
N SER A 115 5.03 19.94 27.80
CA SER A 115 4.68 19.01 28.87
C SER A 115 5.93 18.33 29.47
N PRO A 116 6.68 18.96 30.36
CA PRO A 116 7.82 18.32 31.00
C PRO A 116 7.44 17.06 31.81
N GLU A 117 6.21 17.02 32.33
CA GLU A 117 5.71 15.88 33.09
C GLU A 117 5.46 14.61 32.25
N ASP A 118 5.48 14.74 30.95
CA ASP A 118 5.34 13.63 29.99
C ASP A 118 6.71 13.13 29.45
N GLU A 119 7.83 13.57 30.04
CA GLU A 119 9.18 13.30 29.57
C GLU A 119 9.41 11.81 29.24
N LYS A 120 8.94 10.92 30.08
CA LYS A 120 9.09 9.48 29.88
C LYS A 120 8.40 9.00 28.60
N GLU A 121 7.15 9.39 28.39
CA GLU A 121 6.36 8.97 27.23
C GLU A 121 6.88 9.66 25.95
N ILE A 122 7.32 10.91 26.05
CA ILE A 122 7.96 11.65 24.95
C ILE A 122 9.22 10.91 24.50
N ASN A 123 10.13 10.57 25.43
CA ASN A 123 11.35 9.85 25.10
C ASN A 123 11.05 8.47 24.50
N CYS A 124 10.09 7.72 25.03
CA CYS A 124 9.67 6.43 24.44
C CYS A 124 9.15 6.59 23.01
N PHE A 125 8.35 7.61 22.75
CA PHE A 125 7.83 7.91 21.40
C PHE A 125 8.97 8.24 20.42
N ILE A 126 9.90 9.12 20.82
CA ILE A 126 11.05 9.51 20.00
C ILE A 126 11.98 8.33 19.70
N ASP A 127 12.27 7.52 20.71
CA ASP A 127 13.11 6.33 20.53
C ASP A 127 12.47 5.33 19.57
N TYR A 128 11.15 5.14 19.64
CA TYR A 128 10.43 4.33 18.68
C TYR A 128 10.56 4.86 17.25
N VAL A 129 10.34 6.17 17.05
CA VAL A 129 10.44 6.80 15.72
C VAL A 129 11.84 6.63 15.11
N ARG A 130 12.89 6.73 15.91
CA ARG A 130 14.28 6.51 15.47
C ARG A 130 14.56 5.07 15.07
N LEU A 131 13.96 4.10 15.76
CA LEU A 131 14.22 2.69 15.55
C LEU A 131 13.38 2.09 14.42
N ALA A 132 12.16 2.56 14.22
CA ALA A 132 11.20 1.91 13.33
C ALA A 132 11.67 1.85 11.86
N ASP A 133 12.34 2.88 11.35
CA ASP A 133 12.86 2.89 9.98
C ASP A 133 13.94 1.82 9.75
N THR A 134 14.81 1.59 10.71
CA THR A 134 15.95 0.67 10.57
C THR A 134 15.51 -0.77 10.30
N VAL A 135 14.35 -1.17 10.81
CA VAL A 135 13.83 -2.54 10.64
C VAL A 135 13.11 -2.74 9.32
N LEU A 136 12.30 -1.77 8.94
CA LEU A 136 11.49 -1.89 7.74
C LEU A 136 12.30 -1.77 6.46
N THR A 137 13.44 -1.10 6.53
CA THR A 137 14.37 -0.96 5.43
C THR A 137 15.41 -2.07 5.35
N SER A 138 15.56 -2.89 6.39
CA SER A 138 16.50 -4.00 6.40
C SER A 138 16.00 -5.25 5.68
N ARG A 139 14.68 -5.38 5.44
CA ARG A 139 14.10 -6.52 4.74
C ARG A 139 14.16 -6.31 3.23
N GLN A 140 15.01 -7.09 2.55
CA GLN A 140 15.25 -6.94 1.11
C GLN A 140 14.45 -7.92 0.24
N GLU A 141 14.00 -9.05 0.81
CA GLU A 141 13.33 -10.11 0.06
C GLU A 141 11.88 -10.32 0.53
N PRO A 142 10.98 -10.74 -0.36
CA PRO A 142 9.64 -11.18 0.03
C PRO A 142 9.70 -12.30 1.06
N LYS A 143 8.74 -12.31 2.00
CA LYS A 143 8.70 -13.30 3.08
C LYS A 143 8.72 -14.75 2.58
N GLU A 144 8.08 -14.99 1.44
CA GLU A 144 7.97 -16.30 0.78
C GLU A 144 9.30 -16.83 0.27
N LEU A 145 10.30 -15.95 0.09
CA LEU A 145 11.65 -16.27 -0.39
C LEU A 145 12.67 -16.36 0.76
N LEU A 146 12.27 -16.04 2.00
CA LEU A 146 13.15 -16.08 3.15
C LEU A 146 13.25 -17.51 3.70
N HIS A 147 14.47 -17.95 3.98
CA HIS A 147 14.71 -19.17 4.74
C HIS A 147 14.49 -18.93 6.23
N THR A 148 14.15 -19.99 6.98
CA THR A 148 13.89 -19.93 8.44
C THR A 148 15.08 -19.33 9.22
N ILE A 149 16.31 -19.54 8.74
CA ILE A 149 17.53 -18.97 9.34
C ILE A 149 17.56 -17.45 9.21
N ASP A 150 17.12 -16.91 8.06
CA ASP A 150 17.08 -15.47 7.82
C ASP A 150 16.02 -14.78 8.72
N GLU A 151 14.89 -15.45 8.96
CA GLU A 151 13.86 -14.97 9.89
C GLU A 151 14.37 -14.96 11.36
N MET A 152 15.12 -15.98 11.78
CA MET A 152 15.72 -16.02 13.12
C MET A 152 16.80 -14.94 13.29
N THR A 153 17.68 -14.78 12.32
CA THR A 153 18.73 -13.76 12.34
C THR A 153 18.11 -12.36 12.39
N PHE A 154 17.09 -12.11 11.57
CA PHE A 154 16.34 -10.86 11.59
C PHE A 154 15.72 -10.60 12.97
N SER A 155 15.08 -11.58 13.59
CA SER A 155 14.46 -11.46 14.91
C SER A 155 15.48 -11.18 16.01
N LEU A 156 16.66 -11.78 15.96
CA LEU A 156 17.73 -11.59 16.96
C LEU A 156 18.38 -10.20 16.83
N THR A 157 18.66 -9.75 15.60
CA THR A 157 19.26 -8.43 15.35
C THR A 157 18.33 -7.27 15.67
N HIS A 158 17.01 -7.52 15.75
CA HIS A 158 16.01 -6.50 16.00
C HIS A 158 15.28 -6.64 17.34
N ALA A 159 15.88 -7.40 18.29
CA ALA A 159 15.27 -7.67 19.60
C ALA A 159 14.97 -6.38 20.41
N GLU A 160 15.84 -5.37 20.37
CA GLU A 160 15.60 -4.09 21.05
C GLU A 160 14.41 -3.35 20.48
N MET A 161 14.26 -3.42 19.16
CA MET A 161 13.11 -2.82 18.50
C MET A 161 11.83 -3.60 18.76
N ALA A 162 11.89 -4.92 18.88
CA ALA A 162 10.73 -5.71 19.29
C ALA A 162 10.20 -5.24 20.66
N LYS A 163 11.07 -4.85 21.59
CA LYS A 163 10.68 -4.28 22.89
C LYS A 163 9.96 -2.94 22.72
N ALA A 164 10.48 -2.05 21.87
CA ALA A 164 9.82 -0.76 21.58
C ALA A 164 8.47 -0.97 20.86
N PHE A 165 8.40 -1.90 19.91
CA PHE A 165 7.17 -2.27 19.22
C PHE A 165 6.08 -2.79 20.16
N ILE A 166 6.45 -3.64 21.13
CA ILE A 166 5.50 -4.23 22.09
C ILE A 166 4.71 -3.15 22.86
N GLN A 167 5.30 -1.97 23.10
CA GLN A 167 4.64 -0.88 23.82
C GLN A 167 3.48 -0.25 23.04
N TYR A 168 3.52 -0.32 21.70
CA TYR A 168 2.56 0.34 20.82
C TYR A 168 1.71 -0.61 19.96
N ILE A 169 2.07 -1.90 19.91
CA ILE A 169 1.28 -2.93 19.22
C ILE A 169 -0.07 -3.08 19.91
N GLY A 170 -1.12 -2.98 19.11
CA GLY A 170 -2.49 -3.15 19.58
C GLY A 170 -3.09 -1.90 20.24
N LEU A 171 -2.34 -0.80 20.36
CA LEU A 171 -2.89 0.49 20.75
C LEU A 171 -3.52 1.18 19.53
N ASN A 172 -4.68 1.77 19.72
CA ASN A 172 -5.22 2.73 18.77
C ASN A 172 -4.68 4.15 19.07
N LEU A 173 -5.01 5.13 18.20
CA LEU A 173 -4.54 6.50 18.37
C LEU A 173 -5.10 7.18 19.63
N GLU A 174 -6.32 6.85 20.03
CA GLU A 174 -6.91 7.35 21.29
C GLU A 174 -6.13 6.83 22.50
N GLU A 175 -5.80 5.54 22.53
CA GLU A 175 -5.02 4.94 23.61
C GLU A 175 -3.58 5.46 23.66
N LEU A 176 -2.98 5.75 22.49
CA LEU A 176 -1.67 6.41 22.41
C LEU A 176 -1.76 7.84 22.97
N ALA A 177 -2.75 8.63 22.53
CA ALA A 177 -2.94 10.01 22.98
C ALA A 177 -3.11 10.09 24.50
N MET A 178 -3.88 9.17 25.10
CA MET A 178 -4.13 9.14 26.54
C MET A 178 -2.89 8.81 27.40
N LYS A 179 -1.76 8.42 26.79
CA LYS A 179 -0.48 8.30 27.52
C LYS A 179 0.11 9.68 27.89
N PHE A 180 -0.29 10.73 27.19
CA PHE A 180 0.17 12.10 27.41
C PHE A 180 -0.87 12.86 28.25
N LYS A 181 -0.39 13.74 29.13
CA LYS A 181 -1.25 14.53 30.02
C LYS A 181 -1.70 15.83 29.39
N HIS A 182 -0.82 16.47 28.62
CA HIS A 182 -1.14 17.77 28.01
C HIS A 182 -2.06 17.62 26.79
N PRO A 183 -3.18 18.37 26.72
CA PRO A 183 -4.16 18.23 25.65
C PRO A 183 -3.58 18.43 24.24
N LEU A 184 -2.67 19.39 24.05
CA LEU A 184 -2.04 19.63 22.74
C LEU A 184 -1.22 18.42 22.27
N LEU A 185 -0.54 17.70 23.20
CA LEU A 185 0.16 16.45 22.88
C LEU A 185 -0.80 15.31 22.57
N GLN A 186 -2.00 15.32 23.12
CA GLN A 186 -3.05 14.38 22.75
C GLN A 186 -3.60 14.67 21.35
N HIS A 187 -3.83 15.95 21.05
CA HIS A 187 -4.40 16.40 19.78
C HIS A 187 -3.56 15.99 18.59
N ILE A 188 -2.22 16.11 18.64
CA ILE A 188 -1.36 15.78 17.51
C ILE A 188 -1.51 14.31 17.04
N PHE A 189 -1.95 13.41 17.91
CA PHE A 189 -2.26 12.03 17.56
C PHE A 189 -3.70 11.85 17.11
N LEU A 190 -4.64 12.62 17.66
CA LEU A 190 -6.08 12.48 17.38
C LEU A 190 -6.53 13.20 16.12
N ASP A 191 -5.82 14.24 15.70
CA ASP A 191 -6.15 15.01 14.49
C ASP A 191 -5.66 14.35 13.21
N PHE A 192 -4.65 13.48 13.31
CA PHE A 192 -3.96 12.91 12.16
C PHE A 192 -4.84 11.92 11.39
N MET A 193 -5.54 11.04 12.12
CA MET A 193 -6.43 10.01 11.58
C MET A 193 -7.57 9.74 12.54
N ALA A 194 -8.56 8.94 12.11
CA ALA A 194 -9.61 8.49 13.00
C ALA A 194 -8.99 7.75 14.21
N LYS A 195 -9.44 8.11 15.41
CA LYS A 195 -8.88 7.67 16.70
C LYS A 195 -8.83 6.15 16.91
N GLU A 196 -9.67 5.40 16.19
CA GLU A 196 -9.74 3.94 16.22
C GLU A 196 -8.64 3.25 15.38
N TYR A 197 -7.87 4.01 14.58
CA TYR A 197 -6.75 3.45 13.83
C TYR A 197 -5.62 3.02 14.76
N GLU A 198 -4.93 1.93 14.41
CA GLU A 198 -3.76 1.49 15.16
C GLU A 198 -2.66 2.56 15.12
N ALA A 199 -2.15 2.93 16.28
CA ALA A 199 -1.11 3.94 16.49
C ALA A 199 0.18 3.62 15.70
N TYR A 200 0.45 2.34 15.49
CA TYR A 200 1.57 1.83 14.73
C TYR A 200 1.70 2.49 13.34
N TRP A 201 0.60 2.75 12.64
CA TRP A 201 0.67 3.33 11.30
C TRP A 201 1.15 4.79 11.29
N LEU A 202 0.74 5.60 12.27
CA LEU A 202 1.25 6.95 12.42
C LEU A 202 2.75 6.96 12.76
N LEU A 203 3.12 6.14 13.74
CA LEU A 203 4.50 6.01 14.20
C LEU A 203 5.43 5.59 13.06
N LEU A 204 4.98 4.64 12.25
CA LEU A 204 5.70 4.16 11.08
C LEU A 204 5.83 5.22 9.99
N ALA A 205 4.73 5.91 9.66
CA ALA A 205 4.73 6.96 8.65
C ALA A 205 5.65 8.11 9.05
N TYR A 206 5.63 8.51 10.32
CA TYR A 206 6.51 9.54 10.84
C TYR A 206 7.99 9.10 10.85
N SER A 207 8.28 7.85 11.20
CA SER A 207 9.63 7.28 11.12
C SER A 207 10.18 7.31 9.68
N PHE A 208 9.38 6.94 8.70
CA PHE A 208 9.78 7.06 7.29
C PHE A 208 10.05 8.50 6.88
N PHE A 209 9.23 9.43 7.32
CA PHE A 209 9.43 10.84 7.03
C PHE A 209 10.74 11.37 7.63
N VAL A 210 11.02 11.08 8.90
CA VAL A 210 12.26 11.46 9.60
C VAL A 210 13.49 10.92 8.91
N SER A 211 13.43 9.67 8.41
CA SER A 211 14.55 9.03 7.73
C SER A 211 14.75 9.46 6.27
N GLY A 212 13.96 10.41 5.76
CA GLY A 212 13.99 10.82 4.37
C GLY A 212 13.37 9.83 3.40
N ASN A 213 12.58 8.89 3.92
CA ASN A 213 11.90 7.84 3.15
C ASN A 213 10.40 8.12 2.95
N GLY A 214 9.99 9.37 3.03
CA GLY A 214 8.60 9.81 2.97
C GLY A 214 8.43 11.17 2.29
N ASP A 215 9.17 11.46 1.23
CA ASP A 215 9.10 12.72 0.50
C ASP A 215 7.96 12.71 -0.53
N LEU A 216 7.65 13.86 -1.10
CA LEU A 216 6.58 14.03 -2.08
C LEU A 216 7.18 14.13 -3.49
N PRO A 217 6.87 13.20 -4.42
CA PRO A 217 7.31 13.31 -5.80
C PRO A 217 6.62 14.48 -6.50
N GLU A 218 7.39 15.28 -7.24
CA GLU A 218 6.84 16.36 -8.06
C GLU A 218 5.84 15.82 -9.08
N GLY A 219 4.72 16.53 -9.24
CA GLY A 219 3.58 16.06 -10.03
C GLY A 219 2.65 15.09 -9.29
N GLY A 220 2.98 14.73 -8.05
CA GLY A 220 2.11 13.95 -7.16
C GLY A 220 1.63 12.64 -7.76
N SER A 221 0.40 12.25 -7.42
CA SER A 221 -0.22 11.00 -7.86
C SER A 221 -0.28 10.86 -9.37
N MET A 222 -0.64 11.92 -10.08
CA MET A 222 -0.74 11.87 -11.55
C MET A 222 0.62 11.74 -12.21
N GLY A 223 1.66 12.39 -11.70
CA GLY A 223 3.03 12.27 -12.18
C GLY A 223 3.55 10.85 -12.07
N VAL A 224 3.41 10.24 -10.89
CA VAL A 224 3.79 8.84 -10.64
C VAL A 224 3.07 7.89 -11.61
N VAL A 225 1.75 8.00 -11.73
CA VAL A 225 0.96 7.15 -12.64
C VAL A 225 1.35 7.34 -14.09
N HIS A 226 1.60 8.59 -14.52
CA HIS A 226 2.04 8.90 -15.87
C HIS A 226 3.36 8.16 -16.19
N HIS A 227 4.37 8.31 -15.36
CA HIS A 227 5.67 7.67 -15.57
C HIS A 227 5.57 6.13 -15.59
N MET A 228 4.81 5.54 -14.67
CA MET A 228 4.56 4.09 -14.69
C MET A 228 3.84 3.63 -15.97
N THR A 229 2.88 4.43 -16.44
CA THR A 229 2.14 4.12 -17.67
C THR A 229 3.06 4.16 -18.90
N GLU A 230 3.91 5.17 -19.00
CA GLU A 230 4.88 5.28 -20.08
C GLU A 230 5.94 4.16 -20.02
N THR A 231 6.39 3.79 -18.83
CA THR A 231 7.26 2.62 -18.62
C THR A 231 6.59 1.33 -19.10
N TYR A 232 5.32 1.11 -18.74
CA TYR A 232 4.57 -0.06 -19.19
C TYR A 232 4.44 -0.12 -20.72
N ARG A 233 4.09 1.00 -21.34
CA ARG A 233 3.93 1.13 -22.80
C ARG A 233 5.26 0.94 -23.54
N SER A 234 6.34 1.53 -23.05
CA SER A 234 7.69 1.41 -23.66
C SER A 234 8.17 -0.05 -23.68
N LEU A 235 7.77 -0.86 -22.72
CA LEU A 235 8.01 -2.31 -22.68
C LEU A 235 7.07 -3.10 -23.61
N GLY A 236 6.20 -2.44 -24.39
CA GLY A 236 5.25 -3.05 -25.30
C GLY A 236 3.98 -3.58 -24.61
N GLY A 237 3.68 -3.12 -23.39
CA GLY A 237 2.43 -3.42 -22.72
C GLY A 237 1.22 -2.70 -23.36
N LYS A 238 0.06 -3.34 -23.39
CA LYS A 238 -1.18 -2.78 -23.92
C LYS A 238 -2.07 -2.32 -22.78
N LEU A 239 -2.48 -1.04 -22.79
CA LEU A 239 -3.39 -0.45 -21.82
C LEU A 239 -4.68 -0.03 -22.52
N GLU A 240 -5.76 -0.73 -22.22
CA GLU A 240 -7.10 -0.51 -22.77
C GLU A 240 -7.95 0.22 -21.73
N LEU A 241 -8.11 1.52 -21.93
CA LEU A 241 -8.94 2.40 -21.10
C LEU A 241 -10.42 2.32 -21.51
N ASN A 242 -11.33 2.79 -20.66
CA ASN A 242 -12.78 2.72 -20.87
C ASN A 242 -13.26 1.31 -21.24
N THR A 243 -12.55 0.28 -20.75
CA THR A 243 -12.78 -1.10 -21.13
C THR A 243 -13.03 -1.97 -19.90
N PRO A 244 -14.20 -1.88 -19.29
CA PRO A 244 -14.53 -2.66 -18.10
C PRO A 244 -14.66 -4.15 -18.43
N VAL A 245 -14.07 -4.97 -17.55
CA VAL A 245 -14.24 -6.43 -17.59
C VAL A 245 -15.53 -6.80 -16.86
N GLU A 246 -16.38 -7.57 -17.48
CA GLU A 246 -17.66 -8.04 -16.93
C GLU A 246 -17.52 -9.35 -16.15
N GLN A 247 -16.71 -10.27 -16.67
CA GLN A 247 -16.61 -11.62 -16.12
C GLN A 247 -15.26 -12.26 -16.42
N ILE A 248 -14.75 -13.06 -15.47
CA ILE A 248 -13.66 -14.02 -15.69
C ILE A 248 -14.29 -15.34 -16.18
N LEU A 249 -13.79 -15.86 -17.28
CA LEU A 249 -14.26 -17.11 -17.85
C LEU A 249 -13.49 -18.26 -17.23
N ILE A 250 -14.24 -19.20 -16.65
CA ILE A 250 -13.68 -20.37 -15.96
C ILE A 250 -14.03 -21.62 -16.75
N ASN A 251 -13.02 -22.32 -17.22
CA ASN A 251 -13.16 -23.63 -17.79
C ASN A 251 -13.09 -24.72 -16.71
N LYS A 252 -13.87 -25.79 -16.92
CA LYS A 252 -13.88 -26.97 -16.04
C LYS A 252 -13.26 -28.12 -16.79
N GLU A 253 -11.93 -28.23 -16.74
CA GLU A 253 -11.27 -29.42 -17.24
C GLU A 253 -11.28 -30.54 -16.20
N LYS A 254 -11.62 -31.76 -16.65
CA LYS A 254 -11.42 -32.95 -15.85
C LYS A 254 -9.94 -33.33 -15.96
N LEU A 255 -9.12 -32.94 -14.98
CA LEU A 255 -7.76 -33.47 -14.90
C LEU A 255 -7.83 -34.94 -14.50
N SER A 256 -7.37 -35.84 -15.38
CA SER A 256 -6.89 -37.17 -15.00
C SER A 256 -5.49 -36.99 -14.40
N ILE A 257 -5.39 -36.86 -13.08
CA ILE A 257 -4.10 -36.90 -12.40
C ILE A 257 -3.72 -38.36 -12.31
N GLU A 258 -2.71 -38.79 -13.10
CA GLU A 258 -2.02 -40.03 -12.79
C GLU A 258 -1.33 -39.89 -11.44
N PRO A 259 -1.59 -40.78 -10.48
CA PRO A 259 -0.95 -40.70 -9.17
C PRO A 259 0.57 -40.86 -9.33
N PRO A 260 1.40 -40.06 -8.62
CA PRO A 260 2.83 -40.30 -8.61
C PRO A 260 3.12 -41.71 -8.09
N ILE A 261 4.05 -42.42 -8.76
CA ILE A 261 4.39 -43.84 -8.55
C ILE A 261 5.19 -44.05 -7.26
N ASP A 262 4.73 -43.53 -6.14
CA ASP A 262 5.27 -43.91 -4.84
C ASP A 262 4.16 -44.41 -3.90
N LYS A 263 4.09 -45.75 -3.83
CA LYS A 263 3.07 -46.48 -3.06
C LYS A 263 3.25 -46.40 -1.54
N ASN A 264 4.30 -45.76 -1.02
CA ASN A 264 4.65 -45.83 0.41
C ASN A 264 4.29 -44.56 1.22
N THR A 265 3.80 -43.51 0.62
CA THR A 265 3.55 -42.21 1.33
C THR A 265 2.09 -41.79 1.42
N LEU A 266 1.14 -42.58 0.94
CA LEU A 266 -0.29 -42.18 0.97
C LEU A 266 -1.12 -43.17 1.79
N LYS A 267 -1.35 -42.82 3.08
CA LYS A 267 -2.58 -43.25 3.76
C LYS A 267 -3.77 -42.76 2.93
N THR A 268 -4.50 -43.69 2.38
CA THR A 268 -5.65 -43.49 1.50
C THR A 268 -6.74 -42.60 2.11
N LYS A 269 -6.57 -41.30 2.01
CA LYS A 269 -7.71 -40.38 1.99
C LYS A 269 -8.25 -40.40 0.57
N LYS A 270 -9.53 -40.79 0.40
CA LYS A 270 -10.27 -40.77 -0.87
C LYS A 270 -9.82 -39.59 -1.71
N LEU A 271 -9.14 -39.83 -2.83
CA LEU A 271 -8.89 -38.85 -3.86
C LEU A 271 -10.26 -38.35 -4.34
N LYS A 272 -10.73 -37.25 -3.79
CA LYS A 272 -11.80 -36.49 -4.42
C LYS A 272 -11.25 -36.08 -5.76
N LYS A 273 -11.95 -36.44 -6.87
CA LYS A 273 -11.66 -35.95 -8.22
C LYS A 273 -11.39 -34.44 -8.11
N LEU A 274 -10.11 -34.05 -8.19
CA LEU A 274 -9.72 -32.66 -8.28
C LEU A 274 -10.16 -32.20 -9.67
N ILE A 275 -11.23 -31.44 -9.72
CA ILE A 275 -11.61 -30.71 -10.93
C ILE A 275 -10.70 -29.48 -10.92
N ALA A 276 -9.68 -29.45 -11.74
CA ALA A 276 -8.95 -28.23 -12.01
C ALA A 276 -9.91 -27.25 -12.72
N ARG A 277 -9.87 -26.02 -12.28
CA ARG A 277 -10.65 -24.94 -12.84
C ARG A 277 -9.66 -23.89 -13.26
N ASN A 278 -9.51 -23.71 -14.56
CA ASN A 278 -8.61 -22.73 -15.14
C ASN A 278 -9.40 -21.49 -15.56
N ALA A 279 -8.80 -20.34 -15.38
CA ALA A 279 -9.31 -19.11 -15.96
C ALA A 279 -8.73 -18.98 -17.37
N ASP A 280 -9.59 -19.01 -18.40
CA ASP A 280 -9.17 -19.06 -19.80
C ASP A 280 -9.22 -17.69 -20.49
N GLY A 281 -9.80 -16.69 -19.84
CA GLY A 281 -9.97 -15.37 -20.41
C GLY A 281 -10.99 -14.53 -19.67
N VAL A 282 -11.37 -13.44 -20.30
CA VAL A 282 -12.36 -12.50 -19.77
C VAL A 282 -13.42 -12.19 -20.80
N ARG A 283 -14.61 -11.83 -20.33
CA ARG A 283 -15.63 -11.15 -21.12
C ARG A 283 -15.64 -9.68 -20.76
N LEU A 284 -15.55 -8.83 -21.75
CA LEU A 284 -15.66 -7.38 -21.62
C LEU A 284 -17.14 -6.96 -21.62
N TYR A 285 -17.42 -5.77 -21.13
CA TYR A 285 -18.79 -5.26 -21.03
C TYR A 285 -19.49 -5.07 -22.38
N ASN A 286 -18.72 -4.92 -23.46
CA ASN A 286 -19.23 -4.87 -24.85
C ASN A 286 -19.52 -6.27 -25.43
N GLY A 287 -19.46 -7.32 -24.63
CA GLY A 287 -19.69 -8.71 -25.04
C GLY A 287 -18.48 -9.42 -25.66
N LYS A 288 -17.40 -8.72 -25.99
CA LYS A 288 -16.19 -9.33 -26.57
C LYS A 288 -15.51 -10.25 -25.56
N THR A 289 -15.11 -11.42 -26.02
CA THR A 289 -14.32 -12.39 -25.23
C THR A 289 -12.85 -12.31 -25.63
N VAL A 290 -11.97 -12.29 -24.65
CA VAL A 290 -10.51 -12.29 -24.85
C VAL A 290 -9.89 -13.41 -24.02
N SER A 291 -9.13 -14.28 -24.70
CA SER A 291 -8.42 -15.40 -24.06
C SER A 291 -7.04 -15.00 -23.57
N ALA A 292 -6.60 -15.62 -22.47
CA ALA A 292 -5.26 -15.50 -21.93
C ALA A 292 -4.87 -16.76 -21.15
N ASP A 293 -3.58 -16.99 -21.01
CA ASP A 293 -3.04 -18.11 -20.22
C ASP A 293 -3.13 -17.82 -18.71
N TYR A 294 -3.04 -16.52 -18.32
CA TYR A 294 -3.13 -16.09 -16.93
C TYR A 294 -3.98 -14.83 -16.81
N ILE A 295 -4.63 -14.69 -15.65
CA ILE A 295 -5.41 -13.49 -15.30
C ILE A 295 -4.95 -12.99 -13.93
N ILE A 296 -4.56 -11.73 -13.87
CA ILE A 296 -4.22 -11.02 -12.63
C ILE A 296 -5.36 -10.05 -12.33
N CYS A 297 -5.99 -10.20 -11.15
CA CYS A 297 -6.99 -9.28 -10.67
C CYS A 297 -6.32 -8.22 -9.79
N ALA A 298 -6.07 -7.05 -10.34
CA ALA A 298 -5.51 -5.89 -9.66
C ALA A 298 -6.60 -4.84 -9.35
N CYS A 299 -7.82 -5.29 -9.16
CA CYS A 299 -8.99 -4.50 -8.78
C CYS A 299 -9.48 -4.90 -7.38
N ASP A 300 -10.52 -4.23 -6.88
CA ASP A 300 -11.11 -4.54 -5.58
C ASP A 300 -11.41 -6.04 -5.42
N ILE A 301 -10.97 -6.62 -4.30
CA ILE A 301 -11.08 -8.05 -4.04
C ILE A 301 -12.54 -8.50 -3.91
N ASN A 302 -13.40 -7.66 -3.34
CA ASN A 302 -14.82 -7.94 -3.22
C ASN A 302 -15.50 -7.91 -4.61
N TYR A 303 -15.11 -6.95 -5.47
CA TYR A 303 -15.56 -6.90 -6.85
C TYR A 303 -15.12 -8.15 -7.61
N THR A 304 -13.86 -8.56 -7.47
CA THR A 304 -13.31 -9.77 -8.08
C THR A 304 -14.16 -11.00 -7.75
N PHE A 305 -14.40 -11.27 -6.47
CA PHE A 305 -15.12 -12.48 -6.08
C PHE A 305 -16.62 -12.40 -6.27
N ARG A 306 -17.25 -11.25 -6.07
CA ARG A 306 -18.70 -11.11 -6.15
C ARG A 306 -19.21 -10.86 -7.55
N GLN A 307 -18.49 -10.08 -8.35
CA GLN A 307 -18.90 -9.71 -9.70
C GLN A 307 -18.19 -10.57 -10.75
N LEU A 308 -16.86 -10.47 -10.83
CA LEU A 308 -16.12 -11.15 -11.91
C LEU A 308 -16.21 -12.68 -11.84
N LEU A 309 -16.21 -13.25 -10.62
CA LEU A 309 -16.31 -14.70 -10.36
C LEU A 309 -17.72 -15.15 -9.92
N LYS A 310 -18.72 -14.26 -9.96
CA LYS A 310 -20.14 -14.55 -9.66
C LYS A 310 -20.35 -15.30 -8.33
N LYS A 311 -19.65 -14.91 -7.28
CA LYS A 311 -19.72 -15.46 -5.89
C LYS A 311 -19.30 -16.94 -5.77
N SER A 312 -18.85 -17.59 -6.84
CA SER A 312 -18.64 -19.04 -6.84
C SER A 312 -17.35 -19.49 -6.15
N TYR A 313 -16.42 -18.57 -5.87
CA TYR A 313 -15.05 -18.91 -5.46
C TYR A 313 -14.54 -18.08 -4.27
N ILE A 314 -15.45 -17.51 -3.46
CA ILE A 314 -15.05 -16.66 -2.34
C ILE A 314 -14.36 -17.50 -1.25
N PRO A 315 -13.07 -17.29 -0.94
CA PRO A 315 -12.38 -17.95 0.16
C PRO A 315 -13.05 -17.64 1.50
N LYS A 316 -12.99 -18.59 2.45
CA LYS A 316 -13.56 -18.40 3.80
C LYS A 316 -12.97 -17.18 4.52
N SER A 317 -11.65 -16.94 4.37
CA SER A 317 -10.96 -15.78 4.93
C SER A 317 -11.54 -14.46 4.42
N ILE A 318 -11.70 -14.33 3.09
CA ILE A 318 -12.28 -13.15 2.46
C ILE A 318 -13.73 -12.95 2.91
N LYS A 319 -14.54 -14.05 2.95
CA LYS A 319 -15.90 -13.97 3.44
C LYS A 319 -15.96 -13.47 4.89
N LYS A 320 -15.05 -13.93 5.76
CA LYS A 320 -14.96 -13.50 7.16
C LYS A 320 -14.73 -12.00 7.27
N VAL A 321 -13.71 -11.47 6.55
CA VAL A 321 -13.38 -10.04 6.56
C VAL A 321 -14.57 -9.18 6.14
N TYR A 322 -15.23 -9.50 5.03
CA TYR A 322 -16.35 -8.69 4.52
C TYR A 322 -17.69 -8.88 5.27
N SER A 323 -17.85 -9.95 6.07
CA SER A 323 -19.06 -10.19 6.86
C SER A 323 -18.97 -9.65 8.28
N ASN A 324 -17.78 -9.41 8.79
CA ASN A 324 -17.55 -8.98 10.17
C ASN A 324 -16.99 -7.55 10.19
N LYS A 325 -17.89 -6.58 10.09
CA LYS A 325 -17.54 -5.16 10.13
C LYS A 325 -17.06 -4.66 11.49
N LYS A 326 -17.33 -5.40 12.56
CA LYS A 326 -16.89 -5.04 13.91
C LYS A 326 -15.38 -5.23 14.06
N ASP A 327 -14.86 -6.40 13.65
CA ASP A 327 -13.44 -6.73 13.78
C ASP A 327 -12.62 -6.24 12.55
N TYR A 328 -13.31 -5.94 11.44
CA TYR A 328 -12.72 -5.42 10.20
C TYR A 328 -13.49 -4.19 9.72
N PRO A 329 -13.39 -3.07 10.43
CA PRO A 329 -14.09 -1.84 10.04
C PRO A 329 -13.54 -1.31 8.72
N LEU A 330 -14.44 -0.76 7.90
CA LEU A 330 -14.09 -0.02 6.69
C LEU A 330 -14.51 1.42 6.89
N TYR A 331 -13.54 2.31 6.86
CA TYR A 331 -13.77 3.75 6.94
C TYR A 331 -13.81 4.35 5.54
N SER A 332 -14.65 5.33 5.37
CA SER A 332 -14.70 6.18 4.19
C SER A 332 -14.25 7.58 4.58
N SER A 333 -13.41 8.17 3.77
CA SER A 333 -12.99 9.56 3.91
C SER A 333 -13.46 10.38 2.71
N PHE A 334 -13.60 11.68 2.90
CA PHE A 334 -13.74 12.63 1.81
C PHE A 334 -12.71 13.74 2.00
N GLN A 335 -12.25 14.29 0.91
CA GLN A 335 -11.31 15.40 0.89
C GLN A 335 -12.03 16.65 0.39
N VAL A 336 -11.78 17.77 1.06
CA VAL A 336 -12.22 19.09 0.63
C VAL A 336 -10.98 19.90 0.32
N ALA A 337 -10.92 20.45 -0.90
CA ALA A 337 -9.86 21.34 -1.31
C ALA A 337 -10.41 22.77 -1.43
N PHE A 338 -9.70 23.71 -0.82
CA PHE A 338 -9.99 25.13 -0.91
C PHE A 338 -8.91 25.80 -1.75
N SER A 339 -9.32 26.65 -2.68
CA SER A 339 -8.40 27.59 -3.32
C SER A 339 -8.49 28.93 -2.61
N VAL A 340 -7.36 29.53 -2.33
CA VAL A 340 -7.27 30.86 -1.72
C VAL A 340 -6.54 31.79 -2.67
N ASP A 341 -6.99 33.04 -2.70
CA ASP A 341 -6.34 34.10 -3.50
C ASP A 341 -5.35 34.83 -2.56
N GLY A 342 -4.09 34.39 -2.59
CA GLY A 342 -3.02 34.92 -1.75
C GLY A 342 -1.99 33.89 -1.35
N LEU A 343 -0.92 34.35 -0.69
CA LEU A 343 0.04 33.46 -0.03
C LEU A 343 -0.55 33.04 1.32
N LEU A 344 -0.46 31.75 1.62
CA LEU A 344 -0.69 31.27 2.97
C LEU A 344 0.61 31.50 3.74
N ASP A 345 0.54 32.19 4.86
CA ASP A 345 1.66 32.24 5.82
C ASP A 345 1.81 30.84 6.42
N GLU A 346 3.04 30.28 6.33
CA GLU A 346 3.39 28.98 6.89
C GLU A 346 3.53 29.02 8.42
#